data_e77024cc55129815ceafbab7540ac2d4
#
_entry.id   e77024cc55129815ceafbab7540ac2d4
#
_cell.length_a   1.000
_cell.length_b   1.000
_cell.length_c   1.000
_cell.angle_alpha   90.00
_cell.angle_beta   90.00
_cell.angle_gamma   90.00
#
_symmetry.space_group_name_H-M   'P 1'
#
loop_
_entity.id
_entity.type
_entity.pdbx_description
1 polymer ?
#
loop_
_entity_poly.entity_id
_entity_poly.type
_entity_poly.pdbx_seq_one_letter_code
_entity_poly.pdbx_strand_id
1 'polypeptide(L)'
;GCEMSGKSAIAVALLVVPGFVLSADLNEIRNYREYSPTFSSAGQPSQEQLEAVKAAGFERVVYIAFTNSRGAIEEEDAVVKELGMDYVHVPVIWDAPTKADFYAFAGAMQREPGKKTLLHCQANYRASAFAFLYRVLYQDIPVAEAKSDMNTIWQPNDTWRQLIFDVLEDNGVSPMCAGCDWEAEED
;
A
#
# COMPACT_ATOMS: atom_id res chain seq x y z
N GLY A 1 -45.94 -43.70 50.89
CA GLY A 1 -45.21 -43.79 49.68
C GLY A 1 -45.19 -42.44 48.99
N CYS A 2 -44.02 -41.77 48.95
CA CYS A 2 -43.84 -40.49 48.23
C CYS A 2 -42.81 -40.75 47.21
N GLU A 3 -43.18 -40.86 45.92
CA GLU A 3 -42.27 -40.95 44.81
C GLU A 3 -41.85 -39.56 44.38
N MET A 4 -40.57 -39.30 44.54
CA MET A 4 -39.91 -38.09 43.99
C MET A 4 -39.40 -38.40 42.59
N SER A 5 -40.13 -37.88 41.59
CA SER A 5 -39.69 -37.91 40.16
C SER A 5 -38.61 -36.90 39.93
N GLY A 6 -37.35 -37.37 39.77
CA GLY A 6 -36.22 -36.54 39.36
C GLY A 6 -36.24 -36.26 37.88
N LYS A 7 -36.45 -35.01 37.49
CA LYS A 7 -36.30 -34.54 36.12
C LYS A 7 -34.81 -34.23 35.89
N SER A 8 -34.10 -35.09 35.16
CA SER A 8 -32.75 -34.81 34.67
C SER A 8 -32.81 -33.78 33.53
N ALA A 9 -32.30 -32.61 33.76
CA ALA A 9 -32.07 -31.60 32.73
C ALA A 9 -30.75 -31.89 32.01
N ILE A 10 -30.83 -32.27 30.76
CA ILE A 10 -29.66 -32.43 29.90
C ILE A 10 -29.27 -31.03 29.40
N ALA A 11 -28.16 -30.50 29.91
CA ALA A 11 -27.57 -29.27 29.39
C ALA A 11 -26.82 -29.58 28.11
N VAL A 12 -27.33 -29.14 26.98
CA VAL A 12 -26.61 -29.17 25.69
C VAL A 12 -25.63 -28.00 25.67
N ALA A 13 -24.34 -28.29 25.86
CA ALA A 13 -23.29 -27.30 25.67
C ALA A 13 -23.07 -27.08 24.17
N LEU A 14 -23.47 -25.91 23.66
CA LEU A 14 -23.08 -25.47 22.31
C LEU A 14 -21.58 -25.19 22.33
N LEU A 15 -20.82 -26.05 21.71
CA LEU A 15 -19.41 -25.78 21.36
C LEU A 15 -19.38 -24.75 20.23
N VAL A 16 -19.15 -23.50 20.58
CA VAL A 16 -18.80 -22.45 19.62
C VAL A 16 -17.37 -22.74 19.17
N VAL A 17 -17.22 -23.40 18.01
CA VAL A 17 -15.94 -23.54 17.34
C VAL A 17 -15.61 -22.15 16.79
N PRO A 18 -14.50 -21.48 17.22
CA PRO A 18 -14.08 -20.25 16.57
C PRO A 18 -13.73 -20.60 15.13
N GLY A 19 -14.53 -20.12 14.18
CA GLY A 19 -14.22 -20.20 12.77
C GLY A 19 -12.89 -19.46 12.54
N PHE A 20 -11.84 -20.18 12.15
CA PHE A 20 -10.66 -19.56 11.57
C PHE A 20 -11.10 -18.91 10.26
N VAL A 21 -11.36 -17.61 10.28
CA VAL A 21 -11.41 -16.81 9.06
C VAL A 21 -9.96 -16.74 8.59
N LEU A 22 -9.62 -17.47 7.53
CA LEU A 22 -8.35 -17.28 6.84
C LEU A 22 -8.34 -15.81 6.36
N SER A 23 -7.55 -14.97 7.02
CA SER A 23 -7.25 -13.63 6.53
C SER A 23 -6.44 -13.78 5.25
N ALA A 24 -6.81 -13.05 4.18
CA ALA A 24 -6.02 -13.01 2.96
C ALA A 24 -4.59 -12.58 3.28
N ASP A 25 -3.59 -13.22 2.65
CA ASP A 25 -2.19 -12.85 2.83
C ASP A 25 -1.92 -11.54 2.05
N LEU A 26 -1.31 -10.55 2.70
CA LEU A 26 -0.92 -9.29 2.05
C LEU A 26 0.04 -9.52 0.88
N ASN A 27 0.87 -10.56 0.97
CA ASN A 27 1.80 -10.92 -0.12
C ASN A 27 1.10 -11.42 -1.39
N GLU A 28 -0.19 -11.74 -1.33
CA GLU A 28 -1.00 -12.08 -2.51
C GLU A 28 -1.50 -10.83 -3.25
N ILE A 29 -1.39 -9.64 -2.65
CA ILE A 29 -1.67 -8.38 -3.36
C ILE A 29 -0.57 -8.20 -4.42
N ARG A 30 -0.97 -7.86 -5.64
CA ARG A 30 -0.06 -7.70 -6.77
C ARG A 30 1.14 -6.83 -6.42
N ASN A 31 2.35 -7.36 -6.58
CA ASN A 31 3.62 -6.67 -6.34
C ASN A 31 3.70 -5.98 -4.96
N TYR A 32 3.09 -6.57 -3.93
CA TYR A 32 3.15 -6.03 -2.57
C TYR A 32 4.60 -5.92 -2.09
N ARG A 33 4.92 -4.79 -1.47
CA ARG A 33 6.23 -4.55 -0.86
C ARG A 33 6.07 -3.83 0.47
N GLU A 34 6.55 -4.43 1.55
CA GLU A 34 6.72 -3.76 2.83
C GLU A 34 8.10 -3.11 2.90
N TYR A 35 8.15 -1.82 3.21
CA TYR A 35 9.38 -1.05 3.39
C TYR A 35 9.73 -0.87 4.86
N SER A 36 8.73 -0.76 5.70
CA SER A 36 8.84 -0.60 7.15
C SER A 36 7.55 -1.09 7.81
N PRO A 37 7.51 -1.24 9.16
CA PRO A 37 6.28 -1.60 9.87
C PRO A 37 5.10 -0.66 9.61
N THR A 38 5.34 0.57 9.12
CA THR A 38 4.31 1.60 8.90
C THR A 38 4.13 2.00 7.45
N PHE A 39 4.89 1.44 6.50
CA PHE A 39 4.79 1.85 5.11
C PHE A 39 4.99 0.68 4.14
N SER A 40 3.99 0.48 3.29
CA SER A 40 3.99 -0.52 2.22
C SER A 40 3.42 0.06 0.93
N SER A 41 3.79 -0.54 -0.20
CA SER A 41 3.16 -0.27 -1.48
C SER A 41 2.67 -1.55 -2.16
N ALA A 42 1.73 -1.40 -3.08
CA ALA A 42 1.15 -2.52 -3.83
C ALA A 42 0.53 -2.09 -5.17
N GLY A 43 0.19 -3.08 -5.98
CA GLY A 43 -0.81 -2.93 -7.03
C GLY A 43 -2.22 -2.88 -6.45
N GLN A 44 -3.23 -2.93 -7.30
CA GLN A 44 -4.63 -2.85 -6.89
C GLN A 44 -5.01 -4.01 -5.98
N PRO A 45 -5.37 -3.79 -4.71
CA PRO A 45 -5.95 -4.82 -3.86
C PRO A 45 -7.39 -5.11 -4.25
N SER A 46 -7.86 -6.32 -4.01
CA SER A 46 -9.28 -6.66 -4.02
C SER A 46 -9.98 -6.13 -2.76
N GLN A 47 -11.31 -6.17 -2.74
CA GLN A 47 -12.07 -5.78 -1.56
C GLN A 47 -11.73 -6.67 -0.34
N GLU A 48 -11.60 -7.99 -0.54
CA GLU A 48 -11.17 -8.92 0.51
C GLU A 48 -9.75 -8.62 1.01
N GLN A 49 -8.86 -8.23 0.09
CA GLN A 49 -7.51 -7.83 0.46
C GLN A 49 -7.48 -6.52 1.24
N LEU A 50 -8.40 -5.57 0.98
CA LEU A 50 -8.55 -4.37 1.81
C LEU A 50 -8.99 -4.70 3.24
N GLU A 51 -9.83 -5.72 3.44
CA GLU A 51 -10.16 -6.22 4.77
C GLU A 51 -8.93 -6.78 5.49
N ALA A 52 -8.08 -7.52 4.78
CA ALA A 52 -6.81 -8.02 5.30
C ALA A 52 -5.81 -6.88 5.60
N VAL A 53 -5.78 -5.84 4.79
CA VAL A 53 -5.01 -4.62 5.03
C VAL A 53 -5.43 -3.97 6.35
N LYS A 54 -6.74 -3.81 6.57
CA LYS A 54 -7.25 -3.30 7.86
C LYS A 54 -6.89 -4.22 9.03
N ALA A 55 -7.06 -5.53 8.88
CA ALA A 55 -6.73 -6.50 9.91
C ALA A 55 -5.23 -6.49 10.28
N ALA A 56 -4.35 -6.14 9.33
CA ALA A 56 -2.92 -5.98 9.55
C ALA A 56 -2.53 -4.65 10.23
N GLY A 57 -3.50 -3.83 10.60
CA GLY A 57 -3.29 -2.60 11.36
C GLY A 57 -3.04 -1.36 10.49
N PHE A 58 -3.24 -1.43 9.18
CA PHE A 58 -3.18 -0.22 8.35
C PHE A 58 -4.28 0.76 8.73
N GLU A 59 -3.95 2.03 8.66
CA GLU A 59 -4.79 3.15 9.09
C GLU A 59 -5.14 4.11 7.95
N ARG A 60 -4.36 4.05 6.87
CA ARG A 60 -4.52 4.90 5.68
C ARG A 60 -4.23 4.14 4.42
N VAL A 61 -5.08 4.33 3.42
CA VAL A 61 -4.85 3.87 2.04
C VAL A 61 -4.71 5.11 1.15
N VAL A 62 -3.63 5.16 0.37
CA VAL A 62 -3.41 6.20 -0.64
C VAL A 62 -3.46 5.54 -2.01
N TYR A 63 -4.36 6.00 -2.85
CA TYR A 63 -4.53 5.53 -4.23
C TYR A 63 -4.05 6.57 -5.22
N ILE A 64 -3.12 6.22 -6.10
CA ILE A 64 -2.53 7.15 -7.06
C ILE A 64 -2.74 6.76 -8.52
N ALA A 65 -3.76 5.95 -8.80
CA ALA A 65 -4.22 5.70 -10.16
C ALA A 65 -5.63 6.30 -10.36
N PHE A 66 -6.33 5.88 -11.38
CA PHE A 66 -7.64 6.40 -11.72
C PHE A 66 -8.75 5.42 -11.34
N THR A 67 -9.91 5.94 -10.93
CA THR A 67 -11.07 5.13 -10.55
C THR A 67 -11.62 4.28 -11.69
N ASN A 68 -11.32 4.63 -12.94
CA ASN A 68 -11.63 3.85 -14.13
C ASN A 68 -10.46 2.98 -14.63
N SER A 69 -9.40 2.85 -13.85
CA SER A 69 -8.30 1.93 -14.17
C SER A 69 -8.81 0.49 -14.19
N ARG A 70 -8.19 -0.33 -15.04
CA ARG A 70 -8.54 -1.76 -15.12
C ARG A 70 -8.33 -2.44 -13.76
N GLY A 71 -9.39 -3.07 -13.25
CA GLY A 71 -9.40 -3.75 -11.97
C GLY A 71 -9.61 -2.84 -10.77
N ALA A 72 -9.80 -1.53 -10.96
CA ALA A 72 -10.15 -0.61 -9.88
C ALA A 72 -11.47 -1.05 -9.21
N ILE A 73 -11.55 -0.83 -7.90
CA ILE A 73 -12.77 -1.06 -7.13
C ILE A 73 -13.66 0.16 -7.30
N GLU A 74 -14.90 -0.06 -7.73
CA GLU A 74 -15.92 0.98 -7.75
C GLU A 74 -16.15 1.46 -6.33
N GLU A 75 -16.12 2.77 -6.11
CA GLU A 75 -16.30 3.38 -4.78
C GLU A 75 -15.28 2.89 -3.72
N GLU A 76 -14.02 2.68 -4.11
CA GLU A 76 -12.97 2.25 -3.17
C GLU A 76 -12.87 3.16 -1.94
N ASP A 77 -13.12 4.45 -2.10
CA ASP A 77 -13.13 5.42 -1.01
C ASP A 77 -14.19 5.07 0.06
N ALA A 78 -15.38 4.65 -0.34
CA ALA A 78 -16.41 4.20 0.58
C ALA A 78 -16.00 2.91 1.27
N VAL A 79 -15.47 1.94 0.54
CA VAL A 79 -15.00 0.65 1.09
C VAL A 79 -13.92 0.87 2.15
N VAL A 80 -12.91 1.68 1.84
CA VAL A 80 -11.80 1.97 2.77
C VAL A 80 -12.29 2.69 4.03
N LYS A 81 -13.17 3.67 3.88
CA LYS A 81 -13.75 4.41 5.01
C LYS A 81 -14.65 3.55 5.88
N GLU A 82 -15.46 2.66 5.31
CA GLU A 82 -16.27 1.71 6.04
C GLU A 82 -15.43 0.74 6.89
N LEU A 83 -14.24 0.38 6.39
CA LEU A 83 -13.26 -0.39 7.14
C LEU A 83 -12.56 0.42 8.26
N GLY A 84 -12.83 1.71 8.38
CA GLY A 84 -12.26 2.59 9.40
C GLY A 84 -10.82 3.02 9.10
N MET A 85 -10.45 3.10 7.83
CA MET A 85 -9.18 3.67 7.38
C MET A 85 -9.41 4.99 6.66
N ASP A 86 -8.42 5.88 6.71
CA ASP A 86 -8.42 7.08 5.89
C ASP A 86 -8.13 6.72 4.43
N TYR A 87 -8.77 7.44 3.53
CA TYR A 87 -8.57 7.31 2.09
C TYR A 87 -8.08 8.64 1.50
N VAL A 88 -7.00 8.57 0.75
CA VAL A 88 -6.44 9.69 -0.01
C VAL A 88 -6.31 9.29 -1.46
N HIS A 89 -6.81 10.12 -2.37
CA HIS A 89 -6.73 9.89 -3.81
C HIS A 89 -5.95 11.01 -4.49
N VAL A 90 -4.84 10.64 -5.12
CA VAL A 90 -4.02 11.53 -5.95
C VAL A 90 -3.88 10.87 -7.33
N PRO A 91 -4.76 11.15 -8.29
CA PRO A 91 -4.69 10.52 -9.60
C PRO A 91 -3.46 10.98 -10.38
N VAL A 92 -2.57 10.05 -10.72
CA VAL A 92 -1.33 10.31 -11.44
C VAL A 92 -1.40 9.72 -12.85
N ILE A 93 -1.26 10.57 -13.85
CA ILE A 93 -1.25 10.14 -15.25
C ILE A 93 0.03 9.36 -15.55
N TRP A 94 -0.12 8.16 -16.09
CA TRP A 94 1.01 7.26 -16.34
C TRP A 94 2.08 7.87 -17.26
N ASP A 95 1.66 8.45 -18.37
CA ASP A 95 2.57 9.00 -19.39
C ASP A 95 2.97 10.47 -19.13
N ALA A 96 2.42 11.10 -18.10
CA ALA A 96 2.67 12.50 -17.77
C ALA A 96 2.59 12.75 -16.25
N PRO A 97 3.34 12.01 -15.42
CA PRO A 97 3.37 12.27 -13.99
C PRO A 97 4.05 13.61 -13.72
N THR A 98 3.61 14.31 -12.68
CA THR A 98 4.14 15.64 -12.35
C THR A 98 4.76 15.69 -10.96
N LYS A 99 5.67 16.65 -10.75
CA LYS A 99 6.21 16.94 -9.40
C LYS A 99 5.08 17.32 -8.43
N ALA A 100 4.07 18.04 -8.91
CA ALA A 100 2.92 18.42 -8.09
C ALA A 100 2.14 17.19 -7.58
N ASP A 101 2.01 16.15 -8.39
CA ASP A 101 1.38 14.89 -7.97
C ASP A 101 2.16 14.25 -6.81
N PHE A 102 3.47 14.19 -6.93
CA PHE A 102 4.33 13.66 -5.87
C PHE A 102 4.20 14.50 -4.58
N TYR A 103 4.28 15.82 -4.68
CA TYR A 103 4.19 16.67 -3.50
C TYR A 103 2.79 16.66 -2.87
N ALA A 104 1.73 16.46 -3.64
CA ALA A 104 0.38 16.24 -3.09
C ALA A 104 0.34 14.94 -2.26
N PHE A 105 0.91 13.87 -2.77
CA PHE A 105 1.07 12.62 -2.01
C PHE A 105 1.93 12.82 -0.76
N ALA A 106 3.12 13.40 -0.89
CA ALA A 106 4.02 13.62 0.23
C ALA A 106 3.38 14.50 1.31
N GLY A 107 2.66 15.55 0.91
CA GLY A 107 1.90 16.40 1.84
C GLY A 107 0.82 15.65 2.60
N ALA A 108 0.12 14.72 1.95
CA ALA A 108 -0.86 13.86 2.62
C ALA A 108 -0.19 12.94 3.65
N MET A 109 0.97 12.38 3.33
CA MET A 109 1.76 11.56 4.25
C MET A 109 2.25 12.37 5.45
N GLN A 110 2.74 13.59 5.22
CA GLN A 110 3.35 14.43 6.24
C GLN A 110 2.35 15.04 7.24
N ARG A 111 1.06 15.01 6.95
CA ARG A 111 0.04 15.41 7.94
C ARG A 111 0.01 14.48 9.15
N GLU A 112 0.26 13.19 8.96
CA GLU A 112 0.33 12.17 10.00
C GLU A 112 1.42 11.14 9.61
N PRO A 113 2.72 11.46 9.77
CA PRO A 113 3.81 10.69 9.19
C PRO A 113 4.00 9.30 9.81
N GLY A 114 3.51 9.07 11.03
CA GLY A 114 3.56 7.77 11.70
C GLY A 114 2.40 6.84 11.38
N LYS A 115 1.42 7.30 10.61
CA LYS A 115 0.22 6.52 10.29
C LYS A 115 0.53 5.38 9.33
N LYS A 116 0.23 4.14 9.74
CA LYS A 116 0.50 2.95 8.91
C LYS A 116 -0.28 3.02 7.61
N THR A 117 0.45 3.09 6.49
CA THR A 117 -0.08 3.43 5.17
C THR A 117 0.22 2.38 4.13
N LEU A 118 -0.80 1.99 3.37
CA LEU A 118 -0.68 1.32 2.09
C LEU A 118 -0.82 2.34 0.97
N LEU A 119 0.24 2.50 0.17
CA LEU A 119 0.23 3.25 -1.08
C LEU A 119 0.00 2.28 -2.23
N HIS A 120 -1.00 2.51 -3.07
CA HIS A 120 -1.21 1.62 -4.20
C HIS A 120 -1.58 2.33 -5.51
N CYS A 121 -1.37 1.63 -6.59
CA CYS A 121 -1.85 1.97 -7.92
C CYS A 121 -2.35 0.69 -8.61
N GLN A 122 -2.24 0.55 -9.91
CA GLN A 122 -2.70 -0.65 -10.62
C GLN A 122 -1.73 -1.83 -10.48
N ALA A 123 -0.42 -1.60 -10.65
CA ALA A 123 0.62 -2.64 -10.68
C ALA A 123 1.80 -2.37 -9.74
N ASN A 124 1.69 -1.41 -8.87
CA ASN A 124 2.76 -0.91 -7.99
C ASN A 124 3.88 -0.12 -8.70
N TYR A 125 3.82 0.14 -9.99
CA TYR A 125 4.89 0.89 -10.68
C TYR A 125 4.93 2.35 -10.25
N ARG A 126 3.82 3.09 -10.38
CA ARG A 126 3.70 4.46 -9.87
C ARG A 126 3.92 4.54 -8.37
N ALA A 127 3.30 3.61 -7.63
CA ALA A 127 3.37 3.59 -6.18
C ALA A 127 4.79 3.35 -5.66
N SER A 128 5.53 2.41 -6.23
CA SER A 128 6.92 2.17 -5.82
C SER A 128 7.86 3.32 -6.16
N ALA A 129 7.63 4.04 -7.26
CA ALA A 129 8.39 5.24 -7.59
C ALA A 129 8.12 6.38 -6.58
N PHE A 130 6.88 6.61 -6.19
CA PHE A 130 6.54 7.57 -5.14
C PHE A 130 7.03 7.14 -3.77
N ALA A 131 6.97 5.85 -3.46
CA ALA A 131 7.55 5.30 -2.24
C ALA A 131 9.08 5.51 -2.19
N PHE A 132 9.78 5.28 -3.29
CA PHE A 132 11.20 5.56 -3.41
C PHE A 132 11.51 7.02 -3.05
N LEU A 133 10.85 7.97 -3.70
CA LEU A 133 11.05 9.40 -3.46
C LEU A 133 10.73 9.80 -2.02
N TYR A 134 9.61 9.32 -1.49
CA TYR A 134 9.20 9.62 -0.13
C TYR A 134 10.19 9.10 0.91
N ARG A 135 10.66 7.88 0.74
CA ARG A 135 11.64 7.26 1.66
C ARG A 135 12.97 8.00 1.64
N VAL A 136 13.43 8.41 0.47
CA VAL A 136 14.69 9.17 0.35
C VAL A 136 14.55 10.56 0.97
N LEU A 137 13.48 11.29 0.65
CA LEU A 137 13.34 12.70 1.01
C LEU A 137 12.80 12.96 2.41
N TYR A 138 11.98 12.05 2.95
CA TYR A 138 11.28 12.25 4.22
C TYR A 138 11.59 11.20 5.29
N GLN A 139 12.26 10.12 4.94
CA GLN A 139 12.60 9.03 5.87
C GLN A 139 14.11 8.77 5.96
N ASP A 140 14.93 9.62 5.33
CA ASP A 140 16.40 9.53 5.35
C ASP A 140 16.96 8.18 4.87
N ILE A 141 16.23 7.47 4.01
CA ILE A 141 16.71 6.21 3.43
C ILE A 141 17.71 6.53 2.30
N PRO A 142 18.90 5.89 2.29
CA PRO A 142 19.85 6.10 1.22
C PRO A 142 19.28 5.77 -0.17
N VAL A 143 19.63 6.57 -1.19
CA VAL A 143 19.18 6.37 -2.58
C VAL A 143 19.44 4.95 -3.05
N ALA A 144 20.61 4.36 -2.77
CA ALA A 144 20.93 3.00 -3.18
C ALA A 144 19.98 1.96 -2.58
N GLU A 145 19.63 2.09 -1.31
CA GLU A 145 18.72 1.19 -0.61
C GLU A 145 17.30 1.32 -1.15
N ALA A 146 16.78 2.53 -1.21
CA ALA A 146 15.43 2.78 -1.71
C ALA A 146 15.27 2.35 -3.19
N LYS A 147 16.31 2.56 -4.00
CA LYS A 147 16.35 2.11 -5.40
C LYS A 147 16.35 0.58 -5.52
N SER A 148 17.13 -0.10 -4.69
CA SER A 148 17.15 -1.56 -4.65
C SER A 148 15.77 -2.14 -4.37
N ASP A 149 15.04 -1.56 -3.43
CA ASP A 149 13.66 -1.96 -3.14
C ASP A 149 12.71 -1.71 -4.32
N MET A 150 12.77 -0.54 -4.94
CA MET A 150 11.97 -0.20 -6.12
C MET A 150 12.25 -1.15 -7.27
N ASN A 151 13.51 -1.50 -7.51
CA ASN A 151 13.93 -2.37 -8.59
C ASN A 151 13.46 -3.83 -8.41
N THR A 152 13.05 -4.24 -7.21
CA THR A 152 12.38 -5.55 -7.03
C THR A 152 10.99 -5.59 -7.69
N ILE A 153 10.44 -4.44 -8.03
CA ILE A 153 9.11 -4.30 -8.63
C ILE A 153 9.24 -3.98 -10.12
N TRP A 154 10.05 -2.98 -10.46
CA TRP A 154 10.33 -2.59 -11.84
C TRP A 154 11.54 -1.67 -11.94
N GLN A 155 12.08 -1.53 -13.13
CA GLN A 155 13.02 -0.47 -13.48
C GLN A 155 12.24 0.67 -14.12
N PRO A 156 12.22 1.89 -13.56
CA PRO A 156 11.48 3.01 -14.13
C PRO A 156 11.87 3.31 -15.57
N ASN A 157 10.88 3.51 -16.43
CA ASN A 157 11.08 3.96 -17.80
C ASN A 157 11.55 5.43 -17.83
N ASP A 158 11.89 5.94 -19.01
CA ASP A 158 12.44 7.29 -19.18
C ASP A 158 11.56 8.38 -18.56
N THR A 159 10.27 8.31 -18.74
CA THR A 159 9.29 9.28 -18.18
C THR A 159 9.34 9.32 -16.66
N TRP A 160 9.33 8.16 -16.02
CA TRP A 160 9.34 8.06 -14.56
C TRP A 160 10.73 8.29 -13.98
N ARG A 161 11.78 7.89 -14.68
CA ARG A 161 13.16 8.23 -14.32
C ARG A 161 13.36 9.76 -14.31
N GLN A 162 12.86 10.45 -15.33
CA GLN A 162 12.95 11.90 -15.40
C GLN A 162 12.22 12.58 -14.24
N LEU A 163 10.99 12.14 -13.91
CA LEU A 163 10.28 12.65 -12.74
C LEU A 163 11.09 12.45 -11.45
N ILE A 164 11.63 11.24 -11.25
CA ILE A 164 12.45 10.92 -10.09
C ILE A 164 13.64 11.86 -9.99
N PHE A 165 14.37 12.07 -11.09
CA PHE A 165 15.53 12.94 -11.12
C PHE A 165 15.16 14.39 -10.82
N ASP A 166 14.09 14.90 -11.44
CA ASP A 166 13.63 16.27 -11.23
C ASP A 166 13.24 16.52 -9.76
N VAL A 167 12.54 15.58 -9.12
CA VAL A 167 12.15 15.70 -7.71
C VAL A 167 13.37 15.62 -6.79
N LEU A 168 14.30 14.70 -7.04
CA LEU A 168 15.53 14.62 -6.24
C LEU A 168 16.37 15.87 -6.38
N GLU A 169 16.54 16.39 -7.60
CA GLU A 169 17.30 17.60 -7.88
C GLU A 169 16.70 18.82 -7.18
N ASP A 170 15.38 19.00 -7.23
CA ASP A 170 14.68 20.06 -6.51
C ASP A 170 14.98 20.06 -5.00
N ASN A 171 15.32 18.91 -4.45
CA ASN A 171 15.64 18.73 -3.04
C ASN A 171 17.15 18.60 -2.77
N GLY A 172 18.01 18.87 -3.78
CA GLY A 172 19.46 18.82 -3.63
C GLY A 172 20.03 17.42 -3.41
N VAL A 173 19.31 16.38 -3.83
CA VAL A 173 19.71 14.98 -3.70
C VAL A 173 20.14 14.44 -5.06
N SER A 174 21.36 13.86 -5.14
CA SER A 174 21.83 13.21 -6.36
C SER A 174 21.14 11.86 -6.57
N PRO A 175 20.61 11.56 -7.75
CA PRO A 175 20.13 10.22 -8.08
C PRO A 175 21.28 9.22 -8.27
N MET A 176 22.50 9.71 -8.46
CA MET A 176 23.67 8.87 -8.71
C MET A 176 24.26 8.33 -7.41
N CYS A 177 24.57 7.05 -7.40
CA CYS A 177 25.23 6.39 -6.29
C CYS A 177 26.09 5.22 -6.80
N ALA A 178 26.99 4.73 -5.96
CA ALA A 178 27.79 3.55 -6.30
C ALA A 178 26.85 2.35 -6.54
N GLY A 179 26.93 1.77 -7.76
CA GLY A 179 26.05 0.66 -8.16
C GLY A 179 24.62 1.06 -8.54
N CYS A 180 24.30 2.37 -8.60
CA CYS A 180 23.03 2.82 -9.16
C CYS A 180 23.06 2.76 -10.69
N ASP A 181 22.35 1.81 -11.25
CA ASP A 181 22.03 1.76 -12.67
C ASP A 181 20.58 2.23 -12.87
N TRP A 182 20.41 3.25 -13.71
CA TRP A 182 19.12 3.82 -14.05
C TRP A 182 18.69 3.52 -15.49
N GLU A 183 19.51 2.79 -16.22
CA GLU A 183 19.13 2.37 -17.56
C GLU A 183 18.09 1.27 -17.46
N ALA A 184 16.97 1.41 -18.19
CA ALA A 184 16.02 0.34 -18.35
C ALA A 184 16.66 -0.80 -19.13
N GLU A 185 16.49 -2.04 -18.71
CA GLU A 185 16.89 -3.18 -19.53
C GLU A 185 16.10 -3.12 -20.85
N GLU A 186 16.80 -3.09 -21.98
CA GLU A 186 16.16 -3.21 -23.29
C GLU A 186 15.69 -4.65 -23.45
N ASP A 187 14.36 -4.85 -23.58
CA ASP A 187 13.73 -6.14 -23.90
C ASP A 187 13.99 -6.55 -25.36
#